data_f2efd6fc143153765b29470ed9f626d5
#
_entry.id   f2efd6fc143153765b29470ed9f626d5
#
_cell.length_a   1.000
_cell.length_b   1.000
_cell.length_c   1.000
_cell.angle_alpha   90.00
_cell.angle_beta   90.00
_cell.angle_gamma   90.00
#
_symmetry.space_group_name_H-M   'P 1'
#
loop_
_entity.id
_entity.type
_entity.pdbx_description
1 polymer ?
#
loop_
_entity_poly.entity_id
_entity_poly.type
_entity_poly.pdbx_seq_one_letter_code
_entity_poly.pdbx_strand_id
1 'polypeptide(L)'
;MSNFYAHPTAVIDDGAAIGNGTKVWHFCHVMGGASLGERCILGQNVFVANGVEVGDGCKIQNNVSLYTGVILEDDVFCGPSMVFTNVMNPRAHVERKDEYAQTRVGRGASIGANATIVCGHDIGEYAFIGAGSVVTREVPAYALVFGAPAKVRGWMSAAGERLEFDDQGHATCPHSGARYRLIDGQCQPERA
;
A
#
# COMPACT_ATOMS: atom_id res chain seq x y z
N MET A 1 -13.22 19.15 15.28
CA MET A 1 -11.80 19.14 14.88
C MET A 1 -11.28 17.74 15.12
N SER A 2 -10.62 17.14 14.14
CA SER A 2 -9.97 15.84 14.31
C SER A 2 -8.84 15.92 15.32
N ASN A 3 -8.69 14.89 16.17
CA ASN A 3 -7.63 14.82 17.17
C ASN A 3 -6.51 13.92 16.64
N PHE A 4 -5.53 14.52 15.97
CA PHE A 4 -4.35 13.82 15.46
C PHE A 4 -3.07 14.46 16.04
N TYR A 5 -1.97 13.72 16.00
CA TYR A 5 -0.65 14.21 16.39
C TYR A 5 0.18 14.56 15.16
N ALA A 6 0.76 15.75 15.13
CA ALA A 6 1.79 16.13 14.17
C ALA A 6 3.05 16.62 14.91
N HIS A 7 4.20 16.07 14.55
CA HIS A 7 5.47 16.54 15.08
C HIS A 7 5.71 18.00 14.64
N PRO A 8 6.30 18.89 15.47
CA PRO A 8 6.51 20.29 15.13
C PRO A 8 7.31 20.57 13.85
N THR A 9 8.08 19.60 13.36
CA THR A 9 8.79 19.69 12.07
C THR A 9 8.00 19.18 10.88
N ALA A 10 6.79 18.65 11.08
CA ALA A 10 5.91 18.25 9.99
C ALA A 10 5.21 19.48 9.41
N VAL A 11 5.05 19.51 8.10
CA VAL A 11 4.30 20.53 7.37
C VAL A 11 2.97 19.92 6.93
N ILE A 12 1.87 20.53 7.34
CA ILE A 12 0.52 20.14 6.92
C ILE A 12 -0.11 21.35 6.29
N ASP A 13 -0.37 21.27 4.99
CA ASP A 13 -0.95 22.38 4.24
C ASP A 13 -2.43 22.55 4.58
N ASP A 14 -2.94 23.75 4.41
CA ASP A 14 -4.35 24.06 4.54
C ASP A 14 -5.17 23.21 3.54
N GLY A 15 -6.29 22.65 4.02
CA GLY A 15 -7.15 21.77 3.22
C GLY A 15 -6.75 20.30 3.21
N ALA A 16 -5.71 19.90 3.92
CA ALA A 16 -5.45 18.48 4.23
C ALA A 16 -6.46 17.96 5.25
N ALA A 17 -7.04 16.77 5.01
CA ALA A 17 -7.94 16.09 5.94
C ALA A 17 -7.19 14.97 6.65
N ILE A 18 -7.17 14.98 7.99
CA ILE A 18 -6.47 13.97 8.80
C ILE A 18 -7.41 13.43 9.87
N GLY A 19 -7.61 12.10 9.88
CA GLY A 19 -8.49 11.40 10.80
C GLY A 19 -7.96 11.32 12.24
N ASN A 20 -8.88 10.97 13.18
CA ASN A 20 -8.57 10.87 14.59
C ASN A 20 -7.51 9.81 14.89
N GLY A 21 -6.62 10.10 15.85
CA GLY A 21 -5.59 9.18 16.31
C GLY A 21 -4.44 8.96 15.32
N THR A 22 -4.46 9.61 14.16
CA THR A 22 -3.37 9.57 13.18
C THR A 22 -2.14 10.31 13.73
N LYS A 23 -0.95 9.76 13.43
CA LYS A 23 0.34 10.31 13.89
C LYS A 23 1.22 10.63 12.70
N VAL A 24 1.61 11.90 12.60
CA VAL A 24 2.52 12.41 11.56
C VAL A 24 3.86 12.76 12.21
N TRP A 25 4.89 12.01 11.84
CA TRP A 25 6.20 12.15 12.47
C TRP A 25 7.07 13.22 11.82
N HIS A 26 8.37 13.22 12.15
CA HIS A 26 9.33 14.26 11.78
C HIS A 26 9.44 14.46 10.28
N PHE A 27 9.52 15.72 9.84
CA PHE A 27 9.81 16.13 8.46
C PHE A 27 8.83 15.57 7.41
N CYS A 28 7.63 15.18 7.81
CA CYS A 28 6.59 14.83 6.87
C CYS A 28 6.03 16.09 6.20
N HIS A 29 5.53 15.93 4.96
CA HIS A 29 4.75 16.96 4.29
C HIS A 29 3.45 16.34 3.79
N VAL A 30 2.32 16.86 4.22
CA VAL A 30 0.98 16.50 3.76
C VAL A 30 0.39 17.67 3.02
N MET A 31 0.22 17.54 1.70
CA MET A 31 -0.30 18.60 0.87
C MET A 31 -1.81 18.83 1.06
N GLY A 32 -2.26 20.03 0.81
CA GLY A 32 -3.68 20.37 0.76
C GLY A 32 -4.42 19.50 -0.25
N GLY A 33 -5.66 19.07 0.11
CA GLY A 33 -6.46 18.14 -0.69
C GLY A 33 -6.09 16.66 -0.55
N ALA A 34 -5.10 16.30 0.26
CA ALA A 34 -4.87 14.93 0.69
C ALA A 34 -5.87 14.53 1.79
N SER A 35 -6.28 13.24 1.81
CA SER A 35 -7.17 12.68 2.82
C SER A 35 -6.51 11.47 3.49
N LEU A 36 -6.32 11.55 4.81
CA LEU A 36 -5.81 10.46 5.64
C LEU A 36 -6.90 10.02 6.61
N GLY A 37 -7.16 8.74 6.68
CA GLY A 37 -8.10 8.12 7.60
C GLY A 37 -7.65 8.21 9.07
N GLU A 38 -8.35 7.46 9.93
CA GLU A 38 -8.07 7.39 11.36
C GLU A 38 -6.91 6.44 11.68
N ARG A 39 -6.25 6.65 12.81
CA ARG A 39 -5.21 5.77 13.38
C ARG A 39 -4.06 5.42 12.43
N CYS A 40 -3.82 6.24 11.41
CA CYS A 40 -2.68 6.09 10.52
C CYS A 40 -1.37 6.48 11.22
N ILE A 41 -0.27 5.93 10.73
CA ILE A 41 1.07 6.30 11.18
C ILE A 41 1.92 6.66 9.97
N LEU A 42 2.34 7.91 9.88
CA LEU A 42 3.30 8.39 8.90
C LEU A 42 4.67 8.48 9.59
N GLY A 43 5.59 7.63 9.19
CA GLY A 43 6.97 7.64 9.65
C GLY A 43 7.71 8.90 9.23
N GLN A 44 8.97 9.00 9.61
CA GLN A 44 9.80 10.16 9.29
C GLN A 44 9.94 10.37 7.78
N ASN A 45 9.86 11.65 7.35
CA ASN A 45 10.11 12.05 5.97
C ASN A 45 9.14 11.42 4.95
N VAL A 46 7.87 11.24 5.34
CA VAL A 46 6.80 10.84 4.44
C VAL A 46 6.24 12.05 3.71
N PHE A 47 6.07 11.91 2.40
CA PHE A 47 5.39 12.91 1.56
C PHE A 47 4.04 12.38 1.10
N VAL A 48 3.00 13.21 1.21
CA VAL A 48 1.65 12.90 0.72
C VAL A 48 1.19 14.02 -0.19
N ALA A 49 1.05 13.71 -1.48
CA ALA A 49 0.65 14.67 -2.49
C ALA A 49 -0.85 14.99 -2.45
N ASN A 50 -1.22 16.09 -3.10
CA ASN A 50 -2.62 16.45 -3.33
C ASN A 50 -3.39 15.30 -4.00
N GLY A 51 -4.64 15.09 -3.58
CA GLY A 51 -5.54 14.08 -4.14
C GLY A 51 -5.20 12.63 -3.78
N VAL A 52 -4.25 12.40 -2.88
CA VAL A 52 -3.99 11.08 -2.30
C VAL A 52 -5.06 10.75 -1.26
N GLU A 53 -5.57 9.54 -1.32
CA GLU A 53 -6.53 8.99 -0.37
C GLU A 53 -5.89 7.84 0.41
N VAL A 54 -5.95 7.91 1.74
CA VAL A 54 -5.44 6.87 2.64
C VAL A 54 -6.56 6.46 3.60
N GLY A 55 -6.90 5.19 3.60
CA GLY A 55 -7.89 4.60 4.51
C GLY A 55 -7.41 4.56 5.96
N ASP A 56 -8.18 3.91 6.81
CA ASP A 56 -7.92 3.80 8.25
C ASP A 56 -6.76 2.83 8.55
N GLY A 57 -6.06 3.04 9.67
CA GLY A 57 -5.10 2.08 10.20
C GLY A 57 -3.80 1.91 9.40
N CYS A 58 -3.62 2.65 8.31
CA CYS A 58 -2.45 2.54 7.44
C CYS A 58 -1.14 2.89 8.15
N LYS A 59 -0.08 2.15 7.83
CA LYS A 59 1.27 2.40 8.35
C LYS A 59 2.22 2.69 7.19
N ILE A 60 2.54 3.95 7.00
CA ILE A 60 3.47 4.43 5.97
C ILE A 60 4.83 4.66 6.65
N GLN A 61 5.81 3.82 6.33
CA GLN A 61 7.12 3.86 6.97
C GLN A 61 7.99 5.01 6.44
N ASN A 62 9.17 5.18 7.05
CA ASN A 62 10.07 6.29 6.73
C ASN A 62 10.44 6.37 5.26
N ASN A 63 10.57 7.60 4.74
CA ASN A 63 11.03 7.91 3.38
C ASN A 63 10.10 7.40 2.27
N VAL A 64 8.81 7.26 2.51
CA VAL A 64 7.82 6.92 1.50
C VAL A 64 7.18 8.19 0.96
N SER A 65 7.02 8.25 -0.37
CA SER A 65 6.26 9.31 -1.04
C SER A 65 5.00 8.71 -1.68
N LEU A 66 3.85 9.23 -1.27
CA LEU A 66 2.56 8.94 -1.88
C LEU A 66 2.27 10.08 -2.88
N TYR A 67 2.43 9.78 -4.17
CA TYR A 67 2.19 10.76 -5.24
C TYR A 67 0.73 10.78 -5.66
N THR A 68 0.30 11.88 -6.29
CA THR A 68 -1.04 12.00 -6.89
C THR A 68 -1.40 10.77 -7.73
N GLY A 69 -2.58 10.19 -7.49
CA GLY A 69 -3.06 8.96 -8.11
C GLY A 69 -2.92 7.72 -7.22
N VAL A 70 -2.23 7.80 -6.08
CA VAL A 70 -2.17 6.70 -5.11
C VAL A 70 -3.40 6.70 -4.21
N ILE A 71 -4.04 5.53 -4.09
CA ILE A 71 -5.16 5.26 -3.17
C ILE A 71 -4.76 4.06 -2.32
N LEU A 72 -4.70 4.23 -1.01
CA LEU A 72 -4.51 3.14 -0.06
C LEU A 72 -5.84 2.86 0.65
N GLU A 73 -6.31 1.64 0.59
CA GLU A 73 -7.45 1.21 1.42
C GLU A 73 -7.02 1.02 2.88
N ASP A 74 -7.91 0.51 3.74
CA ASP A 74 -7.62 0.35 5.17
C ASP A 74 -6.48 -0.64 5.43
N ASP A 75 -5.78 -0.44 6.55
CA ASP A 75 -4.76 -1.35 7.09
C ASP A 75 -3.58 -1.65 6.15
N VAL A 76 -3.31 -0.80 5.16
CA VAL A 76 -2.16 -0.98 4.26
C VAL A 76 -0.85 -0.68 4.97
N PHE A 77 0.14 -1.54 4.75
CA PHE A 77 1.51 -1.34 5.21
C PHE A 77 2.43 -0.98 4.04
N CYS A 78 3.02 0.21 4.08
CA CYS A 78 4.08 0.65 3.17
C CYS A 78 5.43 0.57 3.88
N GLY A 79 6.29 -0.37 3.48
CA GLY A 79 7.62 -0.57 4.04
C GLY A 79 8.56 0.62 3.79
N PRO A 80 9.63 0.77 4.59
CA PRO A 80 10.51 1.93 4.49
C PRO A 80 11.15 2.03 3.11
N SER A 81 11.20 3.26 2.60
CA SER A 81 11.80 3.60 1.29
C SER A 81 11.21 2.85 0.09
N MET A 82 9.98 2.29 0.21
CA MET A 82 9.28 1.82 -0.97
C MET A 82 8.88 3.01 -1.85
N VAL A 83 8.70 2.78 -3.15
CA VAL A 83 8.47 3.81 -4.14
C VAL A 83 7.20 3.52 -4.94
N PHE A 84 6.31 4.51 -5.03
CA PHE A 84 5.30 4.60 -6.08
C PHE A 84 5.80 5.48 -7.22
N THR A 85 5.56 5.11 -8.48
CA THR A 85 5.64 6.05 -9.61
C THR A 85 4.24 6.59 -9.91
N ASN A 86 4.11 7.64 -10.71
CA ASN A 86 2.80 8.18 -11.11
C ASN A 86 2.70 8.52 -12.61
N VAL A 87 3.84 8.53 -13.32
CA VAL A 87 3.91 8.70 -14.78
C VAL A 87 4.68 7.55 -15.39
N MET A 88 4.12 6.93 -16.43
CA MET A 88 4.73 5.76 -17.07
C MET A 88 6.01 6.14 -17.85
N ASN A 89 5.99 7.25 -18.57
CA ASN A 89 7.07 7.66 -19.48
C ASN A 89 7.53 9.11 -19.21
N PRO A 90 8.14 9.40 -18.04
CA PRO A 90 8.53 10.77 -17.70
C PRO A 90 9.64 11.30 -18.61
N ARG A 91 9.55 12.57 -18.98
CA ARG A 91 10.60 13.35 -19.62
C ARG A 91 10.61 14.75 -19.05
N ALA A 92 11.73 15.25 -18.60
CA ALA A 92 11.84 16.55 -17.92
C ALA A 92 11.34 17.73 -18.77
N HIS A 93 11.46 17.65 -20.09
CA HIS A 93 11.05 18.70 -21.02
C HIS A 93 9.65 18.50 -21.62
N VAL A 94 8.91 17.48 -21.17
CA VAL A 94 7.54 17.18 -21.62
C VAL A 94 6.60 17.25 -20.43
N GLU A 95 5.66 18.17 -20.44
CA GLU A 95 4.60 18.27 -19.43
C GLU A 95 3.67 17.05 -19.52
N ARG A 96 3.48 16.32 -18.41
CA ARG A 96 2.63 15.11 -18.31
C ARG A 96 1.77 15.09 -17.05
N LYS A 97 1.43 16.25 -16.52
CA LYS A 97 0.63 16.34 -15.29
C LYS A 97 -0.78 15.77 -15.45
N ASP A 98 -1.29 15.73 -16.67
CA ASP A 98 -2.61 15.16 -17.00
C ASP A 98 -2.55 13.63 -17.24
N GLU A 99 -1.35 13.03 -17.20
CA GLU A 99 -1.12 11.60 -17.47
C GLU A 99 -0.81 10.81 -16.18
N TYR A 100 -1.15 11.33 -15.00
CA TYR A 100 -0.94 10.60 -13.75
C TYR A 100 -1.82 9.35 -13.71
N ALA A 101 -1.18 8.18 -13.65
CA ALA A 101 -1.88 6.92 -13.56
C ALA A 101 -2.24 6.61 -12.09
N GLN A 102 -3.47 6.17 -11.88
CA GLN A 102 -3.94 5.75 -10.57
C GLN A 102 -3.33 4.39 -10.20
N THR A 103 -3.04 4.19 -8.92
CA THR A 103 -2.64 2.91 -8.33
C THR A 103 -3.42 2.72 -7.03
N ARG A 104 -4.29 1.73 -7.00
CA ARG A 104 -5.04 1.34 -5.81
C ARG A 104 -4.34 0.20 -5.09
N VAL A 105 -4.18 0.34 -3.79
CA VAL A 105 -3.66 -0.71 -2.90
C VAL A 105 -4.80 -1.18 -2.00
N GLY A 106 -5.18 -2.43 -2.16
CA GLY A 106 -6.29 -3.06 -1.45
C GLY A 106 -6.01 -3.24 0.04
N ARG A 107 -7.09 -3.36 0.81
CA ARG A 107 -7.08 -3.49 2.26
C ARG A 107 -6.07 -4.53 2.74
N GLY A 108 -5.33 -4.19 3.80
CA GLY A 108 -4.41 -5.11 4.46
C GLY A 108 -3.21 -5.52 3.64
N ALA A 109 -3.01 -4.97 2.43
CA ALA A 109 -1.85 -5.27 1.62
C ALA A 109 -0.56 -4.77 2.30
N SER A 110 0.53 -5.53 2.12
CA SER A 110 1.84 -5.19 2.66
C SER A 110 2.86 -5.03 1.53
N ILE A 111 3.52 -3.88 1.49
CA ILE A 111 4.55 -3.57 0.51
C ILE A 111 5.90 -3.55 1.23
N GLY A 112 6.81 -4.44 0.87
CA GLY A 112 8.12 -4.59 1.49
C GLY A 112 9.04 -3.38 1.26
N ALA A 113 10.05 -3.25 2.12
CA ALA A 113 11.05 -2.18 2.04
C ALA A 113 11.73 -2.12 0.66
N ASN A 114 11.98 -0.90 0.16
CA ASN A 114 12.62 -0.67 -1.14
C ASN A 114 11.91 -1.31 -2.35
N ALA A 115 10.66 -1.76 -2.23
CA ALA A 115 9.89 -2.20 -3.39
C ALA A 115 9.51 -0.99 -4.26
N THR A 116 9.42 -1.20 -5.57
CA THR A 116 8.95 -0.20 -6.52
C THR A 116 7.64 -0.67 -7.15
N ILE A 117 6.61 0.17 -7.06
CA ILE A 117 5.32 -0.05 -7.68
C ILE A 117 5.21 0.86 -8.91
N VAL A 118 5.21 0.28 -10.08
CA VAL A 118 4.97 1.02 -11.33
C VAL A 118 3.49 1.39 -11.39
N CYS A 119 3.21 2.65 -11.68
CA CYS A 119 1.86 3.20 -11.68
C CYS A 119 0.93 2.51 -12.68
N GLY A 120 -0.40 2.57 -12.40
CA GLY A 120 -1.42 1.95 -13.25
C GLY A 120 -1.58 0.44 -13.02
N HIS A 121 -0.99 -0.10 -11.97
CA HIS A 121 -1.12 -1.51 -11.60
C HIS A 121 -1.60 -1.64 -10.16
N ASP A 122 -2.81 -2.14 -9.98
CA ASP A 122 -3.43 -2.28 -8.68
C ASP A 122 -2.84 -3.46 -7.89
N ILE A 123 -2.85 -3.31 -6.57
CA ILE A 123 -2.43 -4.33 -5.61
C ILE A 123 -3.68 -4.84 -4.90
N GLY A 124 -3.98 -6.13 -5.01
CA GLY A 124 -5.14 -6.74 -4.39
C GLY A 124 -5.07 -6.77 -2.86
N GLU A 125 -6.23 -6.96 -2.23
CA GLU A 125 -6.34 -7.03 -0.78
C GLU A 125 -5.43 -8.12 -0.20
N TYR A 126 -4.81 -7.86 0.94
CA TYR A 126 -3.91 -8.76 1.64
C TYR A 126 -2.75 -9.31 0.79
N ALA A 127 -2.48 -8.72 -0.38
CA ALA A 127 -1.29 -9.07 -1.15
C ALA A 127 -0.01 -8.71 -0.39
N PHE A 128 1.03 -9.48 -0.59
CA PHE A 128 2.33 -9.28 0.06
C PHE A 128 3.43 -9.12 -0.99
N ILE A 129 3.97 -7.91 -1.06
CA ILE A 129 5.06 -7.57 -1.97
C ILE A 129 6.38 -7.72 -1.20
N GLY A 130 7.25 -8.64 -1.64
CA GLY A 130 8.56 -8.84 -1.03
C GLY A 130 9.46 -7.61 -1.15
N ALA A 131 10.35 -7.41 -0.19
CA ALA A 131 11.30 -6.29 -0.20
C ALA A 131 12.16 -6.27 -1.47
N GLY A 132 12.47 -5.07 -1.99
CA GLY A 132 13.26 -4.87 -3.20
C GLY A 132 12.59 -5.33 -4.51
N SER A 133 11.31 -5.66 -4.50
CA SER A 133 10.58 -6.09 -5.70
C SER A 133 10.24 -4.93 -6.62
N VAL A 134 10.10 -5.22 -7.93
CA VAL A 134 9.60 -4.26 -8.92
C VAL A 134 8.30 -4.78 -9.50
N VAL A 135 7.17 -4.20 -9.09
CA VAL A 135 5.83 -4.55 -9.56
C VAL A 135 5.55 -3.80 -10.86
N THR A 136 5.29 -4.55 -11.93
CA THR A 136 5.06 -4.04 -13.29
C THR A 136 3.74 -4.52 -13.90
N ARG A 137 2.86 -5.09 -13.08
CA ARG A 137 1.54 -5.58 -13.45
C ARG A 137 0.66 -5.71 -12.21
N GLU A 138 -0.64 -5.87 -12.39
CA GLU A 138 -1.58 -6.12 -11.29
C GLU A 138 -1.15 -7.29 -10.42
N VAL A 139 -1.40 -7.16 -9.13
CA VAL A 139 -1.11 -8.19 -8.12
C VAL A 139 -2.44 -8.72 -7.58
N PRO A 140 -2.72 -10.02 -7.72
CA PRO A 140 -3.94 -10.61 -7.19
C PRO A 140 -4.05 -10.49 -5.66
N ALA A 141 -5.29 -10.49 -5.16
CA ALA A 141 -5.55 -10.57 -3.73
C ALA A 141 -4.84 -11.78 -3.09
N TYR A 142 -4.31 -11.60 -1.89
CA TYR A 142 -3.55 -12.63 -1.13
C TYR A 142 -2.28 -13.14 -1.80
N ALA A 143 -1.86 -12.61 -2.95
CA ALA A 143 -0.67 -13.09 -3.63
C ALA A 143 0.61 -12.67 -2.90
N LEU A 144 1.53 -13.62 -2.73
CA LEU A 144 2.93 -13.35 -2.39
C LEU A 144 3.70 -13.13 -3.68
N VAL A 145 4.22 -11.92 -3.89
CA VAL A 145 5.00 -11.59 -5.09
C VAL A 145 6.37 -11.04 -4.71
N PHE A 146 7.39 -11.44 -5.46
CA PHE A 146 8.72 -10.86 -5.33
C PHE A 146 9.57 -11.02 -6.59
N GLY A 147 10.64 -10.22 -6.69
CA GLY A 147 11.58 -10.19 -7.79
C GLY A 147 11.49 -8.91 -8.63
N ALA A 148 12.36 -8.79 -9.63
CA ALA A 148 12.41 -7.69 -10.60
C ALA A 148 12.50 -8.25 -12.02
N PRO A 149 11.38 -8.31 -12.79
CA PRO A 149 10.01 -7.95 -12.38
C PRO A 149 9.41 -8.95 -11.38
N ALA A 150 8.51 -8.46 -10.51
CA ALA A 150 7.83 -9.26 -9.52
C ALA A 150 6.90 -10.31 -10.17
N LYS A 151 6.89 -11.52 -9.60
CA LYS A 151 6.05 -12.64 -10.03
C LYS A 151 5.38 -13.27 -8.82
N VAL A 152 4.20 -13.83 -9.01
CA VAL A 152 3.51 -14.63 -7.98
C VAL A 152 4.41 -15.82 -7.60
N ARG A 153 4.64 -15.98 -6.31
CA ARG A 153 5.50 -17.01 -5.71
C ARG A 153 4.81 -17.84 -4.64
N GLY A 154 3.55 -17.55 -4.39
CA GLY A 154 2.72 -18.20 -3.41
C GLY A 154 1.58 -17.31 -2.96
N TRP A 155 1.02 -17.62 -1.80
CA TRP A 155 -0.14 -16.94 -1.26
C TRP A 155 0.05 -16.69 0.25
N MET A 156 -0.54 -15.60 0.72
CA MET A 156 -0.50 -15.19 2.12
C MET A 156 -1.91 -15.17 2.71
N SER A 157 -2.01 -15.48 3.97
CA SER A 157 -3.26 -15.26 4.71
C SER A 157 -3.44 -13.79 5.07
N ALA A 158 -4.65 -13.39 5.47
CA ALA A 158 -4.90 -12.05 6.02
C ALA A 158 -4.10 -11.77 7.31
N ALA A 159 -3.61 -12.80 7.99
CA ALA A 159 -2.73 -12.67 9.16
C ALA A 159 -1.23 -12.56 8.80
N GLY A 160 -0.89 -12.56 7.49
CA GLY A 160 0.50 -12.42 7.03
C GLY A 160 1.31 -13.72 7.05
N GLU A 161 0.65 -14.87 7.15
CA GLU A 161 1.29 -16.19 7.12
C GLU A 161 1.24 -16.78 5.71
N ARG A 162 2.31 -17.46 5.30
CA ARG A 162 2.34 -18.18 4.03
C ARG A 162 1.35 -19.35 4.06
N LEU A 163 0.56 -19.46 3.00
CA LEU A 163 -0.40 -20.54 2.83
C LEU A 163 0.22 -21.70 2.02
N GLU A 164 0.13 -22.90 2.58
CA GLU A 164 0.50 -24.14 1.91
C GLU A 164 -0.80 -24.89 1.55
N PHE A 165 -1.05 -25.03 0.25
CA PHE A 165 -2.26 -25.65 -0.28
C PHE A 165 -2.05 -27.16 -0.46
N ASP A 166 -3.07 -27.94 -0.09
CA ASP A 166 -3.13 -29.37 -0.38
C ASP A 166 -3.49 -29.64 -1.85
N ASP A 167 -3.52 -30.92 -2.22
CA ASP A 167 -3.85 -31.36 -3.60
C ASP A 167 -5.27 -31.01 -4.02
N GLN A 168 -6.14 -30.64 -3.09
CA GLN A 168 -7.53 -30.23 -3.35
C GLN A 168 -7.65 -28.69 -3.38
N GLY A 169 -6.55 -27.97 -3.19
CA GLY A 169 -6.50 -26.51 -3.20
C GLY A 169 -7.02 -25.86 -1.91
N HIS A 170 -6.95 -26.55 -0.76
CA HIS A 170 -7.29 -26.01 0.54
C HIS A 170 -6.05 -25.67 1.36
N ALA A 171 -6.12 -24.58 2.10
CA ALA A 171 -5.08 -24.19 3.06
C ALA A 171 -5.72 -23.62 4.33
N THR A 172 -5.05 -23.80 5.46
CA THR A 172 -5.44 -23.22 6.74
C THR A 172 -4.32 -22.32 7.25
N CYS A 173 -4.64 -21.09 7.63
CA CYS A 173 -3.67 -20.20 8.23
C CYS A 173 -3.21 -20.73 9.59
N PRO A 174 -1.90 -20.96 9.81
CA PRO A 174 -1.41 -21.53 11.06
C PRO A 174 -1.58 -20.61 12.26
N HIS A 175 -1.69 -19.29 12.03
CA HIS A 175 -1.86 -18.30 13.09
C HIS A 175 -3.32 -18.10 13.49
N SER A 176 -4.22 -17.93 12.52
CA SER A 176 -5.63 -17.53 12.77
C SER A 176 -6.63 -18.69 12.67
N GLY A 177 -6.24 -19.82 12.09
CA GLY A 177 -7.14 -20.92 11.77
C GLY A 177 -8.09 -20.64 10.60
N ALA A 178 -8.02 -19.47 9.97
CA ALA A 178 -8.84 -19.11 8.80
C ALA A 178 -8.49 -20.02 7.62
N ARG A 179 -9.54 -20.45 6.91
CA ARG A 179 -9.41 -21.34 5.76
C ARG A 179 -9.44 -20.57 4.45
N TYR A 180 -8.69 -21.08 3.49
CA TYR A 180 -8.54 -20.51 2.15
C TYR A 180 -8.66 -21.59 1.09
N ARG A 181 -9.07 -21.20 -0.09
CA ARG A 181 -9.18 -22.05 -1.25
C ARG A 181 -8.52 -21.42 -2.46
N LEU A 182 -7.82 -22.24 -3.23
CA LEU A 182 -7.25 -21.85 -4.52
C LEU A 182 -8.23 -22.27 -5.63
N ILE A 183 -8.85 -21.28 -6.31
CA ILE A 183 -9.81 -21.49 -7.38
C ILE A 183 -9.28 -20.76 -8.62
N ASP A 184 -9.11 -21.45 -9.72
CA ASP A 184 -8.62 -20.90 -11.00
C ASP A 184 -7.29 -20.09 -10.81
N GLY A 185 -6.42 -20.58 -9.92
CA GLY A 185 -5.15 -19.94 -9.64
C GLY A 185 -5.25 -18.64 -8.81
N GLN A 186 -6.38 -18.40 -8.15
CA GLN A 186 -6.60 -17.28 -7.24
C GLN A 186 -6.94 -17.76 -5.84
N CYS A 187 -6.31 -17.17 -4.83
CA CYS A 187 -6.57 -17.46 -3.43
C CYS A 187 -7.80 -16.69 -2.94
N GLN A 188 -8.72 -17.38 -2.28
CA GLN A 188 -9.92 -16.80 -1.71
C GLN A 188 -10.13 -17.33 -0.29
N PRO A 189 -10.57 -16.48 0.68
CA PRO A 189 -10.97 -16.94 2.00
C PRO A 189 -12.27 -17.77 1.89
N GLU A 190 -12.33 -18.89 2.59
CA GLU A 190 -13.59 -19.61 2.77
C GLU A 190 -14.45 -18.85 3.80
N ARG A 191 -15.68 -18.53 3.44
CA ARG A 191 -16.65 -17.97 4.39
C ARG A 191 -17.00 -19.05 5.41
N ALA A 192 -16.99 -18.66 6.70
CA ALA A 192 -17.47 -19.52 7.79
C ALA A 192 -18.98 -19.77 7.69
#